data_0868561de837ab71ffd920e9071b75cb
#
_entry.id   0868561de837ab71ffd920e9071b75cb
#
_cell.length_a   1.000
_cell.length_b   1.000
_cell.length_c   1.000
_cell.angle_alpha   90.00
_cell.angle_beta   90.00
_cell.angle_gamma   90.00
#
_symmetry.space_group_name_H-M   'P 1'
#
loop_
_entity.id
_entity.type
_entity.pdbx_description
1 polymer ?
#
loop_
_entity_poly.entity_id
_entity_poly.type
_entity_poly.pdbx_seq_one_letter_code
_entity_poly.pdbx_strand_id
1 'polypeptide(L)'
;CIQMIIDHVDLIRNLVNEFSAFARFPAANPKLCDLPPIIEDTVALYKGGHPNIDFEISMTEDIPPLNIDRRQIKQAMINLVDNAIASIKTTGKISITLTSDPVLNTVRIEVADNGPGISDEDKTHLFEPYFSTKKAGMGLGLTIVSTIVADHNGTIQVQDNQPQGAKFVIELPA
;
A
#
# COMPACT_ATOMS: atom_id res chain seq x y z
N CYS A 1 20.93 -28.01 -9.31
CA CYS A 1 20.22 -28.64 -8.15
C CYS A 1 20.32 -27.81 -6.86
N ILE A 2 21.54 -27.44 -6.38
CA ILE A 2 21.70 -26.72 -5.09
C ILE A 2 21.01 -25.34 -5.13
N GLN A 3 21.18 -24.57 -6.19
CA GLN A 3 20.54 -23.26 -6.35
C GLN A 3 19.01 -23.35 -6.27
N MET A 4 18.42 -24.35 -6.93
CA MET A 4 16.95 -24.57 -6.87
C MET A 4 16.46 -24.87 -5.45
N ILE A 5 17.26 -25.60 -4.65
CA ILE A 5 16.93 -25.86 -3.23
C ILE A 5 16.99 -24.58 -2.43
N ILE A 6 18.02 -23.75 -2.62
CA ILE A 6 18.15 -22.44 -1.96
C ILE A 6 16.98 -21.55 -2.31
N ASP A 7 16.64 -21.44 -3.59
CA ASP A 7 15.51 -20.63 -4.06
C ASP A 7 14.17 -21.05 -3.44
N HIS A 8 13.96 -22.39 -3.29
CA HIS A 8 12.75 -22.92 -2.64
C HIS A 8 12.74 -22.68 -1.13
N VAL A 9 13.89 -22.79 -0.45
CA VAL A 9 14.00 -22.49 0.98
C VAL A 9 13.72 -21.00 1.24
N ASP A 10 14.26 -20.12 0.42
CA ASP A 10 14.00 -18.67 0.54
C ASP A 10 12.53 -18.35 0.24
N LEU A 11 11.92 -19.00 -0.74
CA LEU A 11 10.49 -18.89 -1.00
C LEU A 11 9.66 -19.31 0.22
N ILE A 12 9.92 -20.51 0.78
CA ILE A 12 9.21 -21.01 1.97
C ILE A 12 9.41 -20.07 3.15
N ARG A 13 10.62 -19.57 3.38
CA ARG A 13 10.91 -18.62 4.46
C ARG A 13 10.10 -17.34 4.31
N ASN A 14 10.03 -16.78 3.10
CA ASN A 14 9.22 -15.61 2.82
C ASN A 14 7.73 -15.88 3.05
N LEU A 15 7.22 -17.03 2.59
CA LEU A 15 5.85 -17.48 2.82
C LEU A 15 5.52 -17.57 4.32
N VAL A 16 6.39 -18.18 5.11
CA VAL A 16 6.20 -18.31 6.56
C VAL A 16 6.24 -16.93 7.25
N ASN A 17 7.13 -16.05 6.82
CA ASN A 17 7.23 -14.70 7.39
C ASN A 17 5.98 -13.85 7.09
N GLU A 18 5.51 -13.84 5.85
CA GLU A 18 4.29 -13.13 5.46
C GLU A 18 3.04 -13.70 6.16
N PHE A 19 2.93 -15.03 6.22
CA PHE A 19 1.84 -15.68 6.95
C PHE A 19 1.89 -15.37 8.45
N SER A 20 3.07 -15.39 9.05
CA SER A 20 3.25 -15.06 10.47
C SER A 20 2.92 -13.59 10.76
N ALA A 21 3.25 -12.68 9.85
CA ALA A 21 2.88 -11.28 9.94
C ALA A 21 1.35 -11.10 9.87
N PHE A 22 0.69 -11.83 8.97
CA PHE A 22 -0.77 -11.81 8.85
C PHE A 22 -1.46 -12.44 10.07
N ALA A 23 -1.02 -13.64 10.51
CA ALA A 23 -1.64 -14.38 11.62
C ALA A 23 -1.44 -13.71 13.00
N ARG A 24 -0.42 -12.88 13.16
CA ARG A 24 -0.12 -12.14 14.39
C ARG A 24 -0.41 -10.65 14.27
N PHE A 25 -1.33 -10.26 13.38
CA PHE A 25 -1.65 -8.86 13.23
C PHE A 25 -2.15 -8.31 14.59
N PRO A 26 -1.37 -7.49 15.29
CA PRO A 26 -1.77 -7.00 16.59
C PRO A 26 -2.98 -6.08 16.44
N ALA A 27 -3.86 -6.08 17.44
CA ALA A 27 -4.96 -5.12 17.48
C ALA A 27 -4.40 -3.69 17.33
N ALA A 28 -5.11 -2.86 16.58
CA ALA A 28 -4.74 -1.46 16.40
C ALA A 28 -4.69 -0.74 17.76
N ASN A 29 -3.70 0.10 17.94
CA ASN A 29 -3.60 1.02 19.09
C ASN A 29 -3.63 2.47 18.58
N PRO A 30 -4.82 2.96 18.19
CA PRO A 30 -4.96 4.28 17.61
C PRO A 30 -4.60 5.37 18.62
N LYS A 31 -3.90 6.38 18.13
CA LYS A 31 -3.55 7.62 18.85
C LYS A 31 -3.66 8.78 17.89
N LEU A 32 -3.87 9.97 18.43
CA LEU A 32 -3.84 11.18 17.62
C LEU A 32 -2.46 11.35 17.00
N CYS A 33 -2.36 11.27 15.68
CA CYS A 33 -1.13 11.32 14.90
C CYS A 33 -1.30 12.16 13.63
N ASP A 34 -0.20 12.79 13.22
CA ASP A 34 -0.09 13.46 11.92
C ASP A 34 0.24 12.44 10.83
N LEU A 35 -0.55 12.45 9.76
CA LEU A 35 -0.40 11.54 8.64
C LEU A 35 0.74 11.93 7.67
N PRO A 36 1.00 13.23 7.36
CA PRO A 36 2.06 13.63 6.46
C PRO A 36 3.43 13.04 6.76
N PRO A 37 3.95 13.05 8.00
CA PRO A 37 5.25 12.44 8.31
C PRO A 37 5.31 10.93 8.07
N ILE A 38 4.18 10.22 8.18
CA ILE A 38 4.12 8.76 7.91
C ILE A 38 4.33 8.51 6.43
N ILE A 39 3.71 9.32 5.57
CA ILE A 39 3.84 9.23 4.11
C ILE A 39 5.28 9.56 3.68
N GLU A 40 5.82 10.68 4.17
CA GLU A 40 7.19 11.11 3.86
C GLU A 40 8.23 10.08 4.27
N ASP A 41 8.15 9.58 5.52
CA ASP A 41 9.01 8.53 6.05
C ASP A 41 8.93 7.23 5.22
N THR A 42 7.74 6.90 4.71
CA THR A 42 7.56 5.70 3.89
C THR A 42 8.24 5.88 2.54
N VAL A 43 7.99 6.99 1.84
CA VAL A 43 8.59 7.25 0.53
C VAL A 43 10.11 7.37 0.61
N ALA A 44 10.64 7.94 1.69
CA ALA A 44 12.08 8.05 1.91
C ALA A 44 12.80 6.69 1.92
N LEU A 45 12.12 5.61 2.33
CA LEU A 45 12.70 4.25 2.32
C LEU A 45 13.03 3.76 0.89
N TYR A 46 12.32 4.26 -0.12
CA TYR A 46 12.40 3.74 -1.49
C TYR A 46 13.23 4.61 -2.43
N LYS A 47 13.31 5.92 -2.20
CA LYS A 47 14.00 6.87 -3.11
C LYS A 47 15.45 6.48 -3.42
N GLY A 48 16.17 5.92 -2.45
CA GLY A 48 17.58 5.52 -2.65
C GLY A 48 17.76 4.19 -3.38
N GLY A 49 16.77 3.30 -3.30
CA GLY A 49 16.84 1.93 -3.86
C GLY A 49 16.27 1.80 -5.28
N HIS A 50 15.50 2.79 -5.73
CA HIS A 50 14.78 2.73 -7.03
C HIS A 50 15.03 3.98 -7.88
N PRO A 51 16.25 4.16 -8.42
CA PRO A 51 16.61 5.37 -9.19
C PRO A 51 15.80 5.54 -10.48
N ASN A 52 15.15 4.49 -10.95
CA ASN A 52 14.32 4.50 -12.16
C ASN A 52 12.85 4.85 -11.89
N ILE A 53 12.48 5.09 -10.63
CA ILE A 53 11.12 5.44 -10.25
C ILE A 53 11.11 6.85 -9.69
N ASP A 54 10.27 7.70 -10.28
CA ASP A 54 10.01 9.04 -9.78
C ASP A 54 8.90 9.00 -8.71
N PHE A 55 9.22 9.46 -7.51
CA PHE A 55 8.27 9.54 -6.39
C PHE A 55 7.84 10.98 -6.17
N GLU A 56 6.57 11.24 -6.42
CA GLU A 56 5.94 12.54 -6.20
C GLU A 56 4.98 12.47 -5.00
N ILE A 57 5.09 13.45 -4.10
CA ILE A 57 4.16 13.61 -2.96
C ILE A 57 3.47 14.96 -3.12
N SER A 58 2.15 14.95 -3.07
CA SER A 58 1.30 16.15 -3.08
C SER A 58 0.36 16.12 -1.89
N MET A 59 0.31 17.20 -1.11
CA MET A 59 -0.52 17.29 0.08
C MET A 59 -1.22 18.64 0.13
N THR A 60 -2.48 18.66 0.59
CA THR A 60 -3.16 19.91 0.96
C THR A 60 -2.60 20.45 2.27
N GLU A 61 -2.68 21.77 2.47
CA GLU A 61 -2.08 22.44 3.64
C GLU A 61 -2.73 22.02 4.98
N ASP A 62 -4.03 21.77 4.99
CA ASP A 62 -4.81 21.52 6.20
C ASP A 62 -5.22 20.06 6.37
N ILE A 63 -4.25 19.17 6.62
CA ILE A 63 -4.53 17.78 7.00
C ILE A 63 -4.67 17.71 8.53
N PRO A 64 -5.87 17.37 9.05
CA PRO A 64 -6.04 17.26 10.50
C PRO A 64 -5.32 16.02 11.04
N PRO A 65 -4.91 16.04 12.32
CA PRO A 65 -4.42 14.83 12.97
C PRO A 65 -5.54 13.78 13.11
N LEU A 66 -5.21 12.51 12.84
CA LEU A 66 -6.15 11.39 12.86
C LEU A 66 -5.92 10.47 14.06
N ASN A 67 -6.98 9.82 14.53
CA ASN A 67 -6.86 8.78 15.54
C ASN A 67 -6.47 7.44 14.89
N ILE A 68 -5.17 7.21 14.71
CA ILE A 68 -4.61 6.09 13.93
C ILE A 68 -3.46 5.39 14.65
N ASP A 69 -3.24 4.12 14.35
CA ASP A 69 -2.01 3.41 14.70
C ASP A 69 -0.94 3.70 13.64
N ARG A 70 0.06 4.52 14.01
CA ARG A 70 1.17 4.93 13.13
C ARG A 70 1.85 3.76 12.45
N ARG A 71 2.06 2.64 13.16
CA ARG A 71 2.79 1.47 12.64
C ARG A 71 1.96 0.74 11.61
N GLN A 72 0.66 0.58 11.88
CA GLN A 72 -0.26 -0.08 10.95
C GLN A 72 -0.44 0.75 9.67
N ILE A 73 -0.68 2.05 9.79
CA ILE A 73 -0.79 2.92 8.61
C ILE A 73 0.51 2.91 7.79
N LYS A 74 1.69 2.98 8.46
CA LYS A 74 2.97 2.85 7.75
C LYS A 74 3.08 1.51 7.02
N GLN A 75 2.63 0.39 7.62
CA GLN A 75 2.62 -0.92 6.97
C GLN A 75 1.69 -0.95 5.76
N ALA A 76 0.50 -0.35 5.85
CA ALA A 76 -0.40 -0.22 4.72
C ALA A 76 0.24 0.55 3.56
N MET A 77 0.89 1.68 3.86
CA MET A 77 1.60 2.48 2.86
C MET A 77 2.76 1.72 2.22
N ILE A 78 3.56 0.98 3.00
CA ILE A 78 4.62 0.11 2.49
C ILE A 78 4.05 -0.90 1.48
N ASN A 79 2.98 -1.62 1.83
CA ASN A 79 2.35 -2.60 0.97
C ASN A 79 1.83 -1.99 -0.35
N LEU A 80 1.26 -0.79 -0.30
CA LEU A 80 0.79 -0.09 -1.51
C LEU A 80 1.96 0.37 -2.38
N VAL A 81 3.01 0.93 -1.79
CA VAL A 81 4.21 1.37 -2.53
C VAL A 81 4.95 0.18 -3.13
N ASP A 82 5.10 -0.95 -2.41
CA ASP A 82 5.68 -2.19 -2.94
C ASP A 82 4.88 -2.73 -4.13
N ASN A 83 3.54 -2.65 -4.06
CA ASN A 83 2.69 -3.04 -5.18
C ASN A 83 2.87 -2.13 -6.39
N ALA A 84 2.95 -0.83 -6.19
CA ALA A 84 3.19 0.14 -7.25
C ALA A 84 4.57 -0.06 -7.89
N ILE A 85 5.63 -0.22 -7.11
CA ILE A 85 6.99 -0.53 -7.60
C ILE A 85 6.99 -1.82 -8.42
N ALA A 86 6.37 -2.88 -7.92
CA ALA A 86 6.33 -4.18 -8.58
C ALA A 86 5.51 -4.18 -9.90
N SER A 87 4.64 -3.19 -10.12
CA SER A 87 3.90 -2.99 -11.37
C SER A 87 4.79 -2.37 -12.46
N ILE A 88 5.79 -1.59 -12.07
CA ILE A 88 6.67 -0.83 -12.96
C ILE A 88 7.84 -1.70 -13.40
N LYS A 89 7.94 -1.98 -14.70
CA LYS A 89 8.96 -2.91 -15.24
C LYS A 89 10.34 -2.28 -15.45
N THR A 90 10.39 -1.00 -15.81
CA THR A 90 11.64 -0.31 -16.19
C THR A 90 11.75 1.04 -15.50
N THR A 91 11.14 2.05 -16.05
CA THR A 91 11.05 3.41 -15.50
C THR A 91 9.61 3.76 -15.28
N GLY A 92 9.31 4.52 -14.23
CA GLY A 92 7.94 4.91 -13.96
C GLY A 92 7.81 6.01 -12.91
N LYS A 93 6.56 6.29 -12.59
CA LYS A 93 6.18 7.31 -11.63
C LYS A 93 5.18 6.74 -10.63
N ILE A 94 5.41 7.04 -9.37
CA ILE A 94 4.48 6.76 -8.28
C ILE A 94 4.13 8.10 -7.63
N SER A 95 2.85 8.44 -7.64
CA SER A 95 2.34 9.64 -6.98
C SER A 95 1.52 9.28 -5.75
N ILE A 96 1.77 10.01 -4.66
CA ILE A 96 1.00 9.88 -3.43
C ILE A 96 0.37 11.24 -3.16
N THR A 97 -0.96 11.25 -3.10
CA THR A 97 -1.74 12.47 -2.86
C THR A 97 -2.48 12.34 -1.54
N LEU A 98 -2.41 13.38 -0.72
CA LEU A 98 -3.09 13.47 0.56
C LEU A 98 -3.99 14.70 0.57
N THR A 99 -5.28 14.48 0.75
CA THR A 99 -6.29 15.54 0.78
C THR A 99 -7.21 15.40 1.97
N SER A 100 -7.76 16.51 2.44
CA SER A 100 -8.77 16.57 3.49
C SER A 100 -10.08 17.06 2.90
N ASP A 101 -11.19 16.40 3.27
CA ASP A 101 -12.54 16.85 2.98
C ASP A 101 -13.21 17.25 4.30
N PRO A 102 -13.30 18.56 4.61
CA PRO A 102 -13.88 19.03 5.85
C PRO A 102 -15.41 18.86 5.90
N VAL A 103 -16.08 18.66 4.75
CA VAL A 103 -17.53 18.45 4.68
C VAL A 103 -17.89 17.03 5.07
N LEU A 104 -17.11 16.06 4.54
CA LEU A 104 -17.27 14.65 4.86
C LEU A 104 -16.52 14.24 6.14
N ASN A 105 -15.72 15.15 6.70
CA ASN A 105 -14.84 14.89 7.85
C ASN A 105 -13.94 13.66 7.60
N THR A 106 -13.28 13.62 6.44
CA THR A 106 -12.42 12.52 6.02
C THR A 106 -11.09 13.02 5.48
N VAL A 107 -10.07 12.19 5.62
CA VAL A 107 -8.78 12.36 4.96
C VAL A 107 -8.61 11.25 3.93
N ARG A 108 -8.23 11.62 2.72
CA ARG A 108 -8.06 10.74 1.57
C ARG A 108 -6.61 10.63 1.20
N ILE A 109 -6.14 9.38 1.07
CA ILE A 109 -4.81 9.03 0.61
C ILE A 109 -4.96 8.32 -0.74
N GLU A 110 -4.31 8.83 -1.77
CA GLU A 110 -4.22 8.18 -3.08
C GLU A 110 -2.79 7.73 -3.33
N VAL A 111 -2.60 6.48 -3.72
CA VAL A 111 -1.32 5.94 -4.21
C VAL A 111 -1.55 5.49 -5.65
N ALA A 112 -0.93 6.17 -6.59
CA ALA A 112 -1.10 5.90 -8.01
C ALA A 112 0.24 5.58 -8.68
N ASP A 113 0.25 4.56 -9.53
CA ASP A 113 1.35 4.19 -10.40
C ASP A 113 1.00 4.40 -11.88
N ASN A 114 2.01 4.46 -12.73
CA ASN A 114 1.85 4.48 -14.18
C ASN A 114 2.22 3.14 -14.84
N GLY A 115 2.04 2.05 -14.13
CA GLY A 115 2.23 0.68 -14.61
C GLY A 115 1.15 0.24 -15.61
N PRO A 116 1.01 -1.07 -15.86
CA PRO A 116 0.03 -1.59 -16.83
C PRO A 116 -1.44 -1.45 -16.39
N GLY A 117 -1.68 -1.12 -15.11
CA GLY A 117 -3.03 -1.13 -14.53
C GLY A 117 -3.48 -2.53 -14.09
N ILE A 118 -4.75 -2.63 -13.71
CA ILE A 118 -5.38 -3.84 -13.18
C ILE A 118 -6.66 -4.10 -13.95
N SER A 119 -6.89 -5.34 -14.40
CA SER A 119 -8.11 -5.70 -15.12
C SER A 119 -9.35 -5.57 -14.22
N ASP A 120 -10.51 -5.32 -14.81
CA ASP A 120 -11.76 -5.21 -14.03
C ASP A 120 -12.11 -6.52 -13.32
N GLU A 121 -11.75 -7.67 -13.90
CA GLU A 121 -11.87 -8.98 -13.28
C GLU A 121 -11.00 -9.07 -12.03
N ASP A 122 -9.71 -8.71 -12.13
CA ASP A 122 -8.78 -8.77 -11.01
C ASP A 122 -9.17 -7.78 -9.88
N LYS A 123 -9.70 -6.59 -10.23
CA LYS A 123 -10.15 -5.59 -9.24
C LYS A 123 -11.19 -6.14 -8.27
N THR A 124 -12.03 -7.09 -8.71
CA THR A 124 -13.07 -7.69 -7.86
C THR A 124 -12.52 -8.60 -6.77
N HIS A 125 -11.31 -9.15 -6.96
CA HIS A 125 -10.67 -10.11 -6.06
C HIS A 125 -9.42 -9.58 -5.34
N LEU A 126 -8.98 -8.35 -5.66
CA LEU A 126 -7.71 -7.79 -5.22
C LEU A 126 -7.46 -7.81 -3.71
N PHE A 127 -8.50 -7.72 -2.92
CA PHE A 127 -8.42 -7.70 -1.45
C PHE A 127 -8.66 -9.06 -0.81
N GLU A 128 -8.95 -10.09 -1.62
CA GLU A 128 -9.10 -11.46 -1.13
C GLU A 128 -7.75 -12.05 -0.72
N PRO A 129 -7.69 -12.78 0.39
CA PRO A 129 -6.47 -13.46 0.80
C PRO A 129 -5.98 -14.43 -0.28
N TYR A 130 -4.66 -14.43 -0.49
CA TYR A 130 -3.98 -15.31 -1.47
C TYR A 130 -4.27 -15.00 -2.94
N PHE A 131 -4.99 -13.94 -3.25
CA PHE A 131 -5.14 -13.49 -4.63
C PHE A 131 -3.88 -12.73 -5.07
N SER A 132 -3.22 -13.23 -6.12
CA SER A 132 -2.04 -12.58 -6.70
C SER A 132 -1.92 -12.91 -8.18
N THR A 133 -1.71 -11.91 -9.00
CA THR A 133 -1.34 -12.05 -10.42
C THR A 133 0.18 -12.20 -10.61
N LYS A 134 0.96 -12.03 -9.53
CA LYS A 134 2.43 -12.09 -9.52
C LYS A 134 2.91 -13.49 -9.17
N LYS A 135 3.88 -14.03 -9.91
CA LYS A 135 4.44 -15.39 -9.69
C LYS A 135 5.12 -15.57 -8.31
N ALA A 136 5.55 -14.51 -7.66
CA ALA A 136 6.31 -14.56 -6.41
C ALA A 136 5.59 -13.94 -5.20
N GLY A 137 4.35 -13.46 -5.34
CA GLY A 137 3.60 -12.82 -4.26
C GLY A 137 2.54 -13.75 -3.67
N MET A 138 2.44 -13.82 -2.34
CA MET A 138 1.40 -14.62 -1.64
C MET A 138 0.00 -14.03 -1.73
N GLY A 139 -0.16 -12.80 -2.22
CA GLY A 139 -1.47 -12.13 -2.26
C GLY A 139 -2.01 -11.71 -0.89
N LEU A 140 -1.14 -11.51 0.10
CA LEU A 140 -1.55 -11.05 1.43
C LEU A 140 -1.38 -9.54 1.62
N GLY A 141 -0.57 -8.87 0.81
CA GLY A 141 -0.25 -7.46 1.00
C GLY A 141 -1.49 -6.55 0.97
N LEU A 142 -2.36 -6.71 -0.02
CA LEU A 142 -3.60 -5.91 -0.13
C LEU A 142 -4.67 -6.33 0.88
N THR A 143 -4.72 -7.59 1.28
CA THR A 143 -5.57 -8.05 2.39
C THR A 143 -5.15 -7.38 3.71
N ILE A 144 -3.85 -7.27 3.96
CA ILE A 144 -3.33 -6.55 5.13
C ILE A 144 -3.73 -5.07 5.07
N VAL A 145 -3.61 -4.42 3.90
CA VAL A 145 -4.05 -3.03 3.73
C VAL A 145 -5.54 -2.88 4.05
N SER A 146 -6.37 -3.74 3.48
CA SER A 146 -7.83 -3.72 3.72
C SER A 146 -8.17 -3.92 5.20
N THR A 147 -7.49 -4.83 5.89
CA THR A 147 -7.67 -5.07 7.33
C THR A 147 -7.28 -3.83 8.15
N ILE A 148 -6.10 -3.25 7.87
CA ILE A 148 -5.64 -2.03 8.55
C ILE A 148 -6.63 -0.90 8.37
N VAL A 149 -7.08 -0.67 7.15
CA VAL A 149 -8.02 0.42 6.84
C VAL A 149 -9.35 0.20 7.56
N ALA A 150 -9.87 -1.04 7.58
CA ALA A 150 -11.08 -1.39 8.31
C ALA A 150 -10.93 -1.18 9.84
N ASP A 151 -9.79 -1.56 10.42
CA ASP A 151 -9.49 -1.35 11.85
C ASP A 151 -9.47 0.15 12.24
N HIS A 152 -9.29 1.02 11.25
CA HIS A 152 -9.32 2.48 11.41
C HIS A 152 -10.65 3.11 10.93
N ASN A 153 -11.70 2.30 10.77
CA ASN A 153 -13.03 2.72 10.29
C ASN A 153 -12.98 3.42 8.91
N GLY A 154 -11.98 3.12 8.10
CA GLY A 154 -11.81 3.66 6.77
C GLY A 154 -12.35 2.75 5.68
N THR A 155 -12.20 3.21 4.45
CA THR A 155 -12.50 2.45 3.23
C THR A 155 -11.31 2.46 2.29
N ILE A 156 -11.16 1.38 1.51
CA ILE A 156 -10.17 1.30 0.44
C ILE A 156 -10.83 0.91 -0.87
N GLN A 157 -10.42 1.54 -1.96
CA GLN A 157 -10.88 1.26 -3.31
C GLN A 157 -9.71 1.25 -4.28
N VAL A 158 -9.89 0.57 -5.42
CA VAL A 158 -8.96 0.60 -6.55
C VAL A 158 -9.66 1.22 -7.76
N GLN A 159 -8.94 2.07 -8.47
CA GLN A 159 -9.39 2.78 -9.67
C GLN A 159 -8.32 2.71 -10.74
N ASP A 160 -8.69 2.98 -12.00
CA ASP A 160 -7.70 3.20 -13.05
C ASP A 160 -7.03 4.55 -12.88
N ASN A 161 -5.71 4.57 -13.05
CA ASN A 161 -4.97 5.82 -13.14
C ASN A 161 -4.98 6.34 -14.59
N GLN A 162 -4.89 7.65 -14.75
CA GLN A 162 -4.83 8.30 -16.07
C GLN A 162 -3.41 8.85 -16.34
N PRO A 163 -2.88 8.67 -17.55
CA PRO A 163 -3.48 8.01 -18.73
C PRO A 163 -3.40 6.47 -18.65
N GLN A 164 -2.65 5.89 -17.71
CA GLN A 164 -2.46 4.46 -17.51
C GLN A 164 -1.98 4.18 -16.09
N GLY A 165 -2.28 2.97 -15.56
CA GLY A 165 -1.82 2.49 -14.26
C GLY A 165 -2.97 2.18 -13.32
N ALA A 166 -2.63 1.94 -12.05
CA ALA A 166 -3.59 1.72 -10.98
C ALA A 166 -3.52 2.83 -9.95
N LYS A 167 -4.64 3.11 -9.29
CA LYS A 167 -4.74 4.06 -8.21
C LYS A 167 -5.52 3.44 -7.05
N PHE A 168 -4.86 3.30 -5.91
CA PHE A 168 -5.48 2.90 -4.66
C PHE A 168 -5.90 4.15 -3.87
N VAL A 169 -7.14 4.16 -3.40
CA VAL A 169 -7.72 5.26 -2.67
C VAL A 169 -8.15 4.77 -1.29
N ILE A 170 -7.57 5.33 -0.24
CA ILE A 170 -7.96 5.11 1.14
C ILE A 170 -8.66 6.36 1.65
N GLU A 171 -9.79 6.19 2.35
CA GLU A 171 -10.47 7.25 3.08
C GLU A 171 -10.53 6.87 4.56
N LEU A 172 -10.05 7.78 5.40
CA LEU A 172 -10.03 7.63 6.86
C LEU A 172 -10.89 8.74 7.50
N PRO A 173 -11.65 8.45 8.57
CA PRO A 173 -12.36 9.47 9.32
C PRO A 173 -11.36 10.41 10.02
N ALA A 174 -11.67 11.71 10.02
CA ALA A 174 -10.89 12.76 10.68
C ALA A 174 -11.44 13.12 12.06
#